data_d0303c197c58fd7831d0f2e8a00fcbd3
#
_entry.id   d0303c197c58fd7831d0f2e8a00fcbd3
#
_cell.length_a   1.000
_cell.length_b   1.000
_cell.length_c   1.000
_cell.angle_alpha   90.00
_cell.angle_beta   90.00
_cell.angle_gamma   90.00
#
_symmetry.space_group_name_H-M   'P 1'
#
loop_
_entity.id
_entity.type
_entity.pdbx_description
1 polymer ?
#
loop_
_entity_poly.entity_id
_entity_poly.type
_entity_poly.pdbx_seq_one_letter_code
_entity_poly.pdbx_strand_id
1 'polypeptide(L)'
;MKLFSKKPWLITTIVFGVLAVVMAVALAVGTYHQEIINVFLDAQTQIIVPEEGATIYYWTDYDDEEELVAHGKEVCRDIEGEGAALLLNKDDTLPLAKGSKISCFSQSSVDPIYAGTGSASVAGTDVTTLVSALNSSFGEDSVNTDLVKFYTTSGYKRVNASLSGGKSEDYRINEVPWDKYTDSLKNTF
;
A
#
# COMPACT_ATOMS: atom_id res chain seq x y z
N MET A 1 -26.88 40.59 -36.81
CA MET A 1 -27.09 39.14 -36.54
C MET A 1 -27.63 38.38 -37.72
N LYS A 2 -27.14 38.62 -38.94
CA LYS A 2 -27.58 37.95 -40.19
C LYS A 2 -26.44 37.31 -40.98
N LEU A 3 -25.17 37.27 -40.42
CA LEU A 3 -24.01 36.73 -41.13
C LEU A 3 -23.99 35.18 -41.17
N PHE A 4 -24.60 34.52 -40.21
CA PHE A 4 -24.53 33.06 -40.06
C PHE A 4 -25.64 32.28 -40.76
N SER A 5 -26.72 32.98 -41.20
CA SER A 5 -27.92 32.31 -41.77
C SER A 5 -27.77 31.81 -43.20
N LYS A 6 -26.74 32.21 -43.97
CA LYS A 6 -26.62 31.88 -45.39
C LYS A 6 -25.36 31.09 -45.81
N LYS A 7 -24.48 30.74 -44.87
CA LYS A 7 -23.21 30.02 -45.16
C LYS A 7 -22.93 28.95 -44.14
N PRO A 8 -23.64 27.82 -44.16
CA PRO A 8 -23.44 26.73 -43.21
C PRO A 8 -22.00 26.22 -43.24
N TRP A 9 -21.32 26.23 -44.37
CA TRP A 9 -19.91 25.85 -44.48
C TRP A 9 -18.99 26.75 -43.61
N LEU A 10 -19.28 28.02 -43.46
CA LEU A 10 -18.49 28.92 -42.65
C LEU A 10 -18.56 28.54 -41.15
N ILE A 11 -19.76 28.18 -40.67
CA ILE A 11 -19.96 27.69 -39.31
C ILE A 11 -19.17 26.40 -39.10
N THR A 12 -19.27 25.46 -40.02
CA THR A 12 -18.55 24.20 -39.99
C THR A 12 -17.04 24.43 -39.97
N THR A 13 -16.52 25.32 -40.82
CA THR A 13 -15.06 25.63 -40.83
C THR A 13 -14.62 26.26 -39.52
N ILE A 14 -15.38 27.16 -38.93
CA ILE A 14 -15.04 27.76 -37.61
C ILE A 14 -15.05 26.71 -36.52
N VAL A 15 -16.08 25.84 -36.49
CA VAL A 15 -16.16 24.76 -35.51
C VAL A 15 -14.97 23.81 -35.62
N PHE A 16 -14.65 23.35 -36.82
CA PHE A 16 -13.48 22.47 -37.02
C PHE A 16 -12.15 23.18 -36.73
N GLY A 17 -12.04 24.48 -37.05
CA GLY A 17 -10.88 25.29 -36.69
C GLY A 17 -10.68 25.40 -35.17
N VAL A 18 -11.74 25.67 -34.43
CA VAL A 18 -11.69 25.70 -32.95
C VAL A 18 -11.34 24.30 -32.40
N LEU A 19 -11.97 23.23 -32.95
CA LEU A 19 -11.68 21.88 -32.50
C LEU A 19 -10.22 21.50 -32.77
N ALA A 20 -9.66 21.88 -33.90
CA ALA A 20 -8.24 21.64 -34.20
C ALA A 20 -7.30 22.36 -33.25
N VAL A 21 -7.61 23.60 -32.87
CA VAL A 21 -6.81 24.34 -31.86
C VAL A 21 -6.91 23.67 -30.50
N VAL A 22 -8.11 23.26 -30.07
CA VAL A 22 -8.29 22.55 -28.79
C VAL A 22 -7.52 21.25 -28.78
N MET A 23 -7.57 20.47 -29.88
CA MET A 23 -6.80 19.23 -29.99
C MET A 23 -5.29 19.47 -29.98
N ALA A 24 -4.80 20.52 -30.66
CA ALA A 24 -3.38 20.87 -30.64
C ALA A 24 -2.90 21.27 -29.23
N VAL A 25 -3.70 22.04 -28.50
CA VAL A 25 -3.39 22.40 -27.11
C VAL A 25 -3.41 21.15 -26.21
N ALA A 26 -4.42 20.28 -26.35
CA ALA A 26 -4.51 19.04 -25.59
C ALA A 26 -3.31 18.11 -25.85
N LEU A 27 -2.88 17.99 -27.10
CA LEU A 27 -1.67 17.26 -27.47
C LEU A 27 -0.41 17.87 -26.84
N ALA A 28 -0.24 19.19 -26.93
CA ALA A 28 0.91 19.86 -26.36
C ALA A 28 1.00 19.71 -24.82
N VAL A 29 -0.15 19.82 -24.12
CA VAL A 29 -0.23 19.61 -22.69
C VAL A 29 0.01 18.14 -22.35
N GLY A 30 -0.59 17.21 -23.12
CA GLY A 30 -0.40 15.77 -22.93
C GLY A 30 1.07 15.34 -23.10
N THR A 31 1.74 15.83 -24.12
CA THR A 31 3.17 15.53 -24.36
C THR A 31 4.07 16.17 -23.28
N TYR A 32 3.76 17.37 -22.83
CA TYR A 32 4.52 18.04 -21.78
C TYR A 32 4.41 17.30 -20.43
N HIS A 33 3.25 16.75 -20.13
CA HIS A 33 2.98 16.01 -18.88
C HIS A 33 2.99 14.49 -19.07
N GLN A 34 3.56 13.99 -20.15
CA GLN A 34 3.52 12.58 -20.51
C GLN A 34 4.02 11.65 -19.39
N GLU A 35 5.10 12.02 -18.70
CA GLU A 35 5.64 11.20 -17.61
C GLU A 35 4.66 11.07 -16.43
N ILE A 36 4.03 12.18 -16.06
CA ILE A 36 3.03 12.19 -14.99
C ILE A 36 1.80 11.38 -15.40
N ILE A 37 1.34 11.57 -16.64
CA ILE A 37 0.19 10.85 -17.18
C ILE A 37 0.47 9.35 -17.23
N ASN A 38 1.65 8.93 -17.65
CA ASN A 38 2.05 7.53 -17.70
C ASN A 38 2.08 6.89 -16.31
N VAL A 39 2.56 7.60 -15.30
CA VAL A 39 2.53 7.13 -13.91
C VAL A 39 1.08 6.92 -13.42
N PHE A 40 0.18 7.86 -13.72
CA PHE A 40 -1.23 7.73 -13.31
C PHE A 40 -2.01 6.66 -14.06
N LEU A 41 -1.64 6.39 -15.32
CA LEU A 41 -2.29 5.38 -16.16
C LEU A 41 -1.63 4.01 -16.08
N ASP A 42 -0.62 3.85 -15.20
CA ASP A 42 0.18 2.62 -15.10
C ASP A 42 0.74 2.17 -16.46
N ALA A 43 1.01 3.16 -17.34
CA ALA A 43 1.64 2.89 -18.62
C ALA A 43 3.11 2.54 -18.35
N GLN A 44 3.49 1.33 -18.71
CA GLN A 44 4.85 0.85 -18.56
C GLN A 44 5.83 1.85 -19.20
N THR A 45 6.81 2.30 -18.42
CA THR A 45 7.97 3.01 -18.95
C THR A 45 8.67 2.15 -19.99
N GLN A 46 9.21 2.77 -21.04
CA GLN A 46 9.94 2.05 -22.06
C GLN A 46 11.01 1.16 -21.40
N ILE A 47 10.92 -0.13 -21.64
CA ILE A 47 12.02 -1.04 -21.31
C ILE A 47 13.14 -0.70 -22.31
N ILE A 48 14.21 -0.09 -21.84
CA ILE A 48 15.40 0.12 -22.65
C ILE A 48 16.06 -1.23 -22.79
N VAL A 49 15.86 -1.86 -23.93
CA VAL A 49 16.62 -3.07 -24.27
C VAL A 49 17.98 -2.59 -24.75
N PRO A 50 19.08 -2.93 -24.05
CA PRO A 50 20.41 -2.55 -24.52
C PRO A 50 20.67 -3.16 -25.90
N GLU A 51 21.29 -2.42 -26.80
CA GLU A 51 21.77 -2.95 -28.06
C GLU A 51 22.80 -4.05 -27.82
N GLU A 52 22.87 -5.02 -28.75
CA GLU A 52 23.84 -6.11 -28.65
C GLU A 52 25.27 -5.53 -28.55
N GLY A 53 25.97 -5.83 -27.47
CA GLY A 53 27.32 -5.28 -27.19
C GLY A 53 27.34 -3.96 -26.39
N ALA A 54 26.19 -3.44 -25.95
CA ALA A 54 26.15 -2.31 -25.03
C ALA A 54 26.78 -2.66 -23.68
N THR A 55 27.53 -1.70 -23.12
CA THR A 55 28.08 -1.89 -21.77
C THR A 55 26.97 -1.79 -20.74
N ILE A 56 26.69 -2.85 -20.03
CA ILE A 56 25.72 -2.88 -18.94
C ILE A 56 26.44 -2.33 -17.70
N TYR A 57 26.07 -1.12 -17.26
CA TYR A 57 26.65 -0.48 -16.06
C TYR A 57 25.98 -0.94 -14.76
N TYR A 58 24.77 -1.49 -14.87
CA TYR A 58 23.98 -1.99 -13.75
C TYR A 58 23.63 -3.44 -14.03
N TRP A 59 24.35 -4.35 -13.39
CA TRP A 59 24.07 -5.76 -13.43
C TRP A 59 23.46 -6.19 -12.10
N THR A 60 22.75 -7.27 -12.09
CA THR A 60 22.16 -7.87 -10.91
C THR A 60 22.56 -9.33 -10.84
N ASP A 61 22.71 -9.85 -9.63
CA ASP A 61 22.97 -11.27 -9.37
C ASP A 61 21.69 -12.12 -9.42
N TYR A 62 20.54 -11.49 -9.68
CA TYR A 62 19.23 -12.15 -9.68
C TYR A 62 18.73 -12.32 -11.10
N ASP A 63 18.15 -13.49 -11.38
CA ASP A 63 17.61 -13.82 -12.69
C ASP A 63 16.26 -13.13 -12.95
N ASP A 64 15.49 -12.85 -11.90
CA ASP A 64 14.20 -12.19 -11.98
C ASP A 64 13.86 -11.39 -10.71
N GLU A 65 12.72 -10.66 -10.76
CA GLU A 65 12.22 -9.85 -9.65
C GLU A 65 11.76 -10.71 -8.46
N GLU A 66 11.25 -11.91 -8.69
CA GLU A 66 10.77 -12.79 -7.64
C GLU A 66 11.93 -13.26 -6.76
N GLU A 67 13.07 -13.63 -7.38
CA GLU A 67 14.29 -14.00 -6.68
C GLU A 67 14.86 -12.83 -5.87
N LEU A 68 14.90 -11.63 -6.47
CA LEU A 68 15.34 -10.41 -5.78
C LEU A 68 14.47 -10.12 -4.54
N VAL A 69 13.15 -10.20 -4.69
CA VAL A 69 12.20 -9.94 -3.59
C VAL A 69 12.33 -11.02 -2.50
N ALA A 70 12.49 -12.28 -2.87
CA ALA A 70 12.67 -13.37 -1.93
C ALA A 70 13.94 -13.17 -1.08
N HIS A 71 15.06 -12.84 -1.72
CA HIS A 71 16.30 -12.51 -1.02
C HIS A 71 16.17 -11.26 -0.14
N GLY A 72 15.50 -10.22 -0.62
CA GLY A 72 15.22 -9.03 0.18
C GLY A 72 14.42 -9.34 1.45
N LYS A 73 13.44 -10.23 1.38
CA LYS A 73 12.67 -10.70 2.55
C LYS A 73 13.55 -11.48 3.54
N GLU A 74 14.51 -12.26 3.06
CA GLU A 74 15.47 -12.99 3.88
C GLU A 74 16.41 -12.02 4.61
N VAL A 75 17.00 -11.08 3.90
CA VAL A 75 17.85 -10.03 4.48
C VAL A 75 17.11 -9.21 5.54
N CYS A 76 15.86 -8.83 5.30
CA CYS A 76 15.04 -8.16 6.30
C CYS A 76 14.85 -9.01 7.57
N ARG A 77 14.63 -10.30 7.43
CA ARG A 77 14.48 -11.23 8.56
C ARG A 77 15.76 -11.34 9.38
N ASP A 78 16.90 -11.41 8.72
CA ASP A 78 18.19 -11.47 9.37
C ASP A 78 18.49 -10.17 10.14
N ILE A 79 18.25 -9.01 9.51
CA ILE A 79 18.40 -7.71 10.16
C ILE A 79 17.52 -7.60 11.41
N GLU A 80 16.25 -8.01 11.32
CA GLU A 80 15.35 -8.03 12.48
C GLU A 80 15.82 -8.99 13.56
N GLY A 81 16.30 -10.17 13.18
CA GLY A 81 16.85 -11.15 14.13
C GLY A 81 18.06 -10.65 14.90
N GLU A 82 18.97 -9.94 14.22
CA GLU A 82 20.16 -9.34 14.85
C GLU A 82 19.84 -8.05 15.62
N GLY A 83 18.83 -7.29 15.15
CA GLY A 83 18.44 -6.02 15.76
C GLY A 83 17.53 -6.16 16.97
N ALA A 84 16.85 -7.30 17.14
CA ALA A 84 15.93 -7.51 18.24
C ALA A 84 16.66 -7.73 19.58
N ALA A 85 16.35 -6.91 20.59
CA ALA A 85 16.91 -7.04 21.92
C ALA A 85 15.82 -7.33 22.96
N LEU A 86 15.95 -8.45 23.69
CA LEU A 86 15.05 -8.78 24.78
C LEU A 86 15.49 -8.02 26.05
N LEU A 87 14.78 -6.96 26.39
CA LEU A 87 15.13 -6.09 27.51
C LEU A 87 14.70 -6.68 28.88
N LEU A 88 13.61 -7.43 28.88
CA LEU A 88 13.06 -8.06 30.08
C LEU A 88 12.29 -9.31 29.69
N ASN A 89 12.56 -10.40 30.40
CA ASN A 89 11.78 -11.62 30.32
C ASN A 89 11.36 -12.04 31.73
N LYS A 90 10.16 -11.61 32.10
CA LYS A 90 9.63 -11.91 33.42
C LYS A 90 9.07 -13.33 33.46
N ASP A 91 9.43 -14.10 34.47
CA ASP A 91 8.95 -15.46 34.71
C ASP A 91 9.22 -16.41 33.50
N ASP A 92 10.29 -16.16 32.74
CA ASP A 92 10.69 -16.93 31.56
C ASP A 92 9.55 -17.14 30.55
N THR A 93 8.69 -16.11 30.36
CA THR A 93 7.53 -16.18 29.45
C THR A 93 7.96 -16.39 27.99
N LEU A 94 9.12 -15.88 27.59
CA LEU A 94 9.67 -16.04 26.25
C LEU A 94 10.85 -16.99 26.25
N PRO A 95 11.03 -17.77 25.18
CA PRO A 95 10.21 -17.86 23.97
C PRO A 95 8.90 -18.59 24.21
N LEU A 96 7.85 -18.18 23.50
CA LEU A 96 6.58 -18.89 23.51
C LEU A 96 6.73 -20.29 22.92
N ALA A 97 6.10 -21.27 23.55
CA ALA A 97 6.07 -22.63 23.02
C ALA A 97 5.20 -22.73 21.76
N LYS A 98 5.52 -23.68 20.86
CA LYS A 98 4.64 -23.99 19.75
C LYS A 98 3.26 -24.43 20.26
N GLY A 99 2.21 -23.96 19.61
CA GLY A 99 0.82 -24.21 20.02
C GLY A 99 0.31 -23.26 21.13
N SER A 100 1.11 -22.27 21.54
CA SER A 100 0.64 -21.22 22.45
C SER A 100 -0.55 -20.47 21.85
N LYS A 101 -1.52 -20.15 22.68
CA LYS A 101 -2.67 -19.30 22.29
C LYS A 101 -2.30 -17.84 22.54
N ILE A 102 -2.54 -16.99 21.53
CA ILE A 102 -2.10 -15.61 21.50
C ILE A 102 -3.29 -14.70 21.29
N SER A 103 -3.52 -13.77 22.20
CA SER A 103 -4.54 -12.72 22.06
C SER A 103 -3.86 -11.40 21.70
N CYS A 104 -4.09 -10.94 20.45
CA CYS A 104 -3.55 -9.69 19.94
C CYS A 104 -4.54 -8.56 20.18
N PHE A 105 -4.15 -7.59 20.99
CA PHE A 105 -4.97 -6.42 21.30
C PHE A 105 -4.59 -5.23 20.42
N SER A 106 -5.48 -4.26 20.32
CA SER A 106 -5.41 -3.05 19.52
C SER A 106 -5.88 -3.21 18.09
N GLN A 107 -6.47 -2.14 17.55
CA GLN A 107 -6.83 -2.06 16.14
C GLN A 107 -5.61 -2.29 15.24
N SER A 108 -4.42 -1.90 15.68
CA SER A 108 -3.17 -2.12 14.96
C SER A 108 -2.80 -3.59 14.79
N SER A 109 -3.37 -4.50 15.57
CA SER A 109 -3.09 -5.94 15.39
C SER A 109 -3.70 -6.50 14.11
N VAL A 110 -4.77 -5.88 13.61
CA VAL A 110 -5.49 -6.30 12.39
C VAL A 110 -5.35 -5.32 11.23
N ASP A 111 -5.03 -4.06 11.52
CA ASP A 111 -4.84 -2.99 10.54
C ASP A 111 -3.59 -2.14 10.88
N PRO A 112 -2.39 -2.73 10.85
CA PRO A 112 -1.15 -2.02 11.14
C PRO A 112 -0.76 -1.09 9.98
N ILE A 113 0.16 -0.16 10.28
CA ILE A 113 0.76 0.71 9.27
C ILE A 113 2.03 0.02 8.77
N TYR A 114 1.98 -0.58 7.59
CA TYR A 114 3.14 -1.23 6.97
C TYR A 114 4.06 -0.25 6.23
N ALA A 115 3.56 0.92 5.87
CA ALA A 115 4.33 1.89 5.11
C ALA A 115 3.85 3.32 5.37
N GLY A 116 4.73 4.28 5.10
CA GLY A 116 4.39 5.69 5.13
C GLY A 116 3.44 6.12 4.01
N THR A 117 3.22 7.42 3.90
CA THR A 117 2.46 8.05 2.82
C THR A 117 3.39 8.51 1.69
N GLY A 118 2.85 8.72 0.50
CA GLY A 118 3.62 9.21 -0.65
C GLY A 118 4.52 8.14 -1.26
N SER A 119 5.74 8.51 -1.59
CA SER A 119 6.72 7.61 -2.22
C SER A 119 7.17 6.44 -1.34
N ALA A 120 6.94 6.52 -0.05
CA ALA A 120 7.18 5.42 0.90
C ALA A 120 5.95 4.51 1.09
N SER A 121 4.88 4.74 0.34
CA SER A 121 3.69 3.90 0.36
C SER A 121 3.96 2.60 -0.39
N VAL A 122 3.91 1.50 0.31
CA VAL A 122 3.91 0.17 -0.32
C VAL A 122 2.47 -0.17 -0.66
N ALA A 123 2.11 -0.02 -1.92
CA ALA A 123 0.86 -0.53 -2.47
C ALA A 123 1.09 -2.00 -2.82
N GLY A 124 0.99 -2.89 -1.85
CA GLY A 124 1.26 -4.29 -2.11
C GLY A 124 0.24 -5.22 -1.47
N THR A 125 -0.18 -6.18 -2.24
CA THR A 125 -1.00 -7.31 -1.79
C THR A 125 -0.16 -8.38 -1.08
N ASP A 126 1.16 -8.29 -1.13
CA ASP A 126 2.11 -9.30 -0.64
C ASP A 126 2.71 -8.91 0.73
N VAL A 127 1.86 -8.43 1.62
CA VAL A 127 2.27 -8.09 2.98
C VAL A 127 1.90 -9.23 3.92
N THR A 128 2.89 -9.78 4.60
CA THR A 128 2.66 -10.75 5.69
C THR A 128 2.01 -10.04 6.87
N THR A 129 0.77 -10.39 7.19
CA THR A 129 0.06 -9.80 8.33
C THR A 129 0.57 -10.38 9.66
N LEU A 130 0.44 -9.62 10.77
CA LEU A 130 0.79 -10.10 12.11
C LEU A 130 0.08 -11.42 12.42
N VAL A 131 -1.21 -11.51 12.14
CA VAL A 131 -2.01 -12.71 12.41
C VAL A 131 -1.50 -13.91 11.59
N SER A 132 -1.19 -13.72 10.30
CA SER A 132 -0.66 -14.80 9.46
C SER A 132 0.73 -15.24 9.90
N ALA A 133 1.60 -14.30 10.29
CA ALA A 133 2.93 -14.62 10.79
C ALA A 133 2.89 -15.41 12.09
N LEU A 134 2.04 -15.03 13.03
CA LEU A 134 1.87 -15.73 14.30
C LEU A 134 1.29 -17.14 14.07
N ASN A 135 0.28 -17.30 13.25
CA ASN A 135 -0.28 -18.61 12.93
C ASN A 135 0.75 -19.52 12.22
N SER A 136 1.55 -18.98 11.31
CA SER A 136 2.64 -19.73 10.66
C SER A 136 3.71 -20.19 11.64
N SER A 137 4.01 -19.37 12.65
CA SER A 137 5.08 -19.65 13.64
C SER A 137 4.63 -20.58 14.74
N PHE A 138 3.41 -20.44 15.25
CA PHE A 138 2.91 -21.14 16.43
C PHE A 138 1.88 -22.23 16.13
N GLY A 139 1.36 -22.28 14.92
CA GLY A 139 0.35 -23.23 14.44
C GLY A 139 -0.95 -22.54 14.03
N GLU A 140 -1.70 -23.20 13.15
CA GLU A 140 -3.02 -22.74 12.76
C GLU A 140 -3.89 -22.55 14.00
N ASP A 141 -4.70 -21.50 14.03
CA ASP A 141 -5.55 -21.13 15.17
C ASP A 141 -4.80 -20.76 16.46
N SER A 142 -3.53 -20.43 16.38
CA SER A 142 -2.80 -19.90 17.54
C SER A 142 -3.31 -18.55 17.99
N VAL A 143 -3.74 -17.71 17.06
CA VAL A 143 -4.28 -16.39 17.34
C VAL A 143 -5.76 -16.46 17.69
N ASN A 144 -6.18 -15.72 18.72
CA ASN A 144 -7.58 -15.62 19.14
C ASN A 144 -8.44 -15.00 18.01
N THR A 145 -9.16 -15.86 17.32
CA THR A 145 -9.98 -15.49 16.15
C THR A 145 -11.18 -14.61 16.51
N ASP A 146 -11.74 -14.78 17.72
CA ASP A 146 -12.87 -13.96 18.18
C ASP A 146 -12.43 -12.50 18.37
N LEU A 147 -11.24 -12.29 18.90
CA LEU A 147 -10.66 -10.96 19.09
C LEU A 147 -10.30 -10.31 17.73
N VAL A 148 -9.75 -11.08 16.80
CA VAL A 148 -9.49 -10.62 15.42
C VAL A 148 -10.79 -10.21 14.73
N LYS A 149 -11.82 -11.04 14.83
CA LYS A 149 -13.14 -10.75 14.27
C LYS A 149 -13.76 -9.50 14.90
N PHE A 150 -13.65 -9.36 16.20
CA PHE A 150 -14.11 -8.18 16.93
C PHE A 150 -13.51 -6.90 16.36
N TYR A 151 -12.18 -6.81 16.21
CA TYR A 151 -11.53 -5.63 15.67
C TYR A 151 -11.87 -5.38 14.20
N THR A 152 -11.91 -6.41 13.37
CA THR A 152 -12.22 -6.25 11.95
C THR A 152 -13.65 -5.80 11.67
N THR A 153 -14.59 -6.15 12.58
CA THR A 153 -16.02 -5.82 12.42
C THR A 153 -16.49 -4.65 13.29
N SER A 154 -15.65 -4.14 14.17
CA SER A 154 -16.01 -3.08 15.13
C SER A 154 -16.42 -1.75 14.50
N GLY A 155 -16.03 -1.50 13.25
CA GLY A 155 -16.22 -0.22 12.59
C GLY A 155 -15.17 0.85 12.99
N TYR A 156 -14.33 0.58 13.96
CA TYR A 156 -13.18 1.41 14.33
C TYR A 156 -12.06 1.11 13.34
N LYS A 157 -11.73 2.09 12.52
CA LYS A 157 -10.70 1.96 11.49
C LYS A 157 -9.62 2.98 11.72
N ARG A 158 -8.42 2.64 11.29
CA ARG A 158 -7.35 3.61 11.18
C ARG A 158 -7.78 4.77 10.27
N VAL A 159 -7.51 5.99 10.70
CA VAL A 159 -7.69 7.17 9.86
C VAL A 159 -6.44 7.33 9.00
N ASN A 160 -6.58 7.19 7.70
CA ASN A 160 -5.46 7.37 6.78
C ASN A 160 -5.20 8.86 6.58
N ALA A 161 -3.94 9.24 6.72
CA ALA A 161 -3.48 10.55 6.33
C ALA A 161 -3.69 10.78 4.84
N SER A 162 -4.31 11.90 4.48
CA SER A 162 -4.32 12.34 3.09
C SER A 162 -3.01 13.05 2.77
N LEU A 163 -2.44 12.77 1.59
CA LEU A 163 -1.30 13.51 1.04
C LEU A 163 -1.57 15.01 0.89
N SER A 164 -2.83 15.43 0.88
CA SER A 164 -3.25 16.80 0.68
C SER A 164 -3.39 17.63 1.96
N GLY A 165 -2.72 17.24 3.03
CA GLY A 165 -2.62 18.08 4.24
C GLY A 165 -3.81 17.94 5.18
N GLY A 166 -4.18 16.71 5.51
CA GLY A 166 -5.11 16.44 6.62
C GLY A 166 -4.63 17.05 7.94
N LYS A 167 -5.53 17.36 8.83
CA LYS A 167 -5.22 17.88 10.15
C LYS A 167 -4.51 16.81 10.98
N SER A 168 -3.65 17.18 11.91
CA SER A 168 -2.90 16.23 12.74
C SER A 168 -3.80 15.27 13.54
N GLU A 169 -5.02 15.64 13.80
CA GLU A 169 -6.07 14.81 14.42
C GLU A 169 -6.52 13.62 13.54
N ASP A 170 -6.25 13.68 12.24
CA ASP A 170 -6.60 12.63 11.28
C ASP A 170 -5.54 11.50 11.24
N TYR A 171 -4.45 11.63 11.99
CA TYR A 171 -3.33 10.69 12.04
C TYR A 171 -3.33 9.85 13.33
N ARG A 172 -4.46 9.32 13.72
CA ARG A 172 -4.56 8.53 14.95
C ARG A 172 -5.11 7.13 14.67
N ILE A 173 -4.68 6.19 15.48
CA ILE A 173 -5.31 4.90 15.58
C ILE A 173 -6.61 5.11 16.35
N ASN A 174 -7.71 4.63 15.77
CA ASN A 174 -9.02 4.73 16.38
C ASN A 174 -9.31 3.42 17.12
N GLU A 175 -8.89 3.36 18.38
CA GLU A 175 -9.05 2.18 19.21
C GLU A 175 -10.49 1.93 19.63
N VAL A 176 -10.86 0.66 19.73
CA VAL A 176 -12.16 0.25 20.26
C VAL A 176 -12.20 0.49 21.77
N PRO A 177 -13.13 1.29 22.28
CA PRO A 177 -13.25 1.53 23.73
C PRO A 177 -13.53 0.24 24.50
N TRP A 178 -12.97 0.15 25.71
CA TRP A 178 -13.09 -1.05 26.55
C TRP A 178 -14.53 -1.46 26.88
N ASP A 179 -15.45 -0.51 26.97
CA ASP A 179 -16.88 -0.73 27.20
C ASP A 179 -17.59 -1.49 26.04
N LYS A 180 -16.94 -1.56 24.88
CA LYS A 180 -17.44 -2.34 23.73
C LYS A 180 -17.06 -3.82 23.79
N TYR A 181 -16.14 -4.20 24.67
CA TYR A 181 -15.80 -5.61 24.87
C TYR A 181 -16.88 -6.30 25.69
N THR A 182 -17.57 -7.25 25.05
CA THR A 182 -18.57 -8.05 25.74
C THR A 182 -17.94 -9.01 26.73
N ASP A 183 -18.67 -9.43 27.73
CA ASP A 183 -18.17 -10.42 28.71
C ASP A 183 -17.85 -11.76 28.04
N SER A 184 -18.61 -12.14 27.00
CA SER A 184 -18.32 -13.32 26.19
C SER A 184 -16.94 -13.21 25.51
N LEU A 185 -16.61 -12.06 24.93
CA LEU A 185 -15.31 -11.82 24.31
C LEU A 185 -14.18 -11.82 25.37
N LYS A 186 -14.41 -11.17 26.52
CA LYS A 186 -13.41 -11.11 27.62
C LYS A 186 -13.04 -12.48 28.16
N ASN A 187 -13.96 -13.43 28.05
CA ASN A 187 -13.72 -14.82 28.48
C ASN A 187 -12.88 -15.64 27.47
N THR A 188 -12.53 -15.06 26.30
CA THR A 188 -11.69 -15.73 25.29
C THR A 188 -10.20 -15.45 25.46
N PHE A 189 -9.80 -14.53 26.36
CA PHE A 189 -8.41 -14.13 26.61
C PHE A 189 -8.06 -14.02 28.09
#